data_9e2d5580fa09f66f5d4f9c2ef942af21
#
_entry.id   9e2d5580fa09f66f5d4f9c2ef942af21
#
_cell.length_a   1.000
_cell.length_b   1.000
_cell.length_c   1.000
_cell.angle_alpha   90.00
_cell.angle_beta   90.00
_cell.angle_gamma   90.00
#
_symmetry.space_group_name_H-M   'P 1'
#
loop_
_entity.id
_entity.type
_entity.pdbx_description
1 polymer ?
#
loop_
_entity_poly.entity_id
_entity_poly.type
_entity_poly.pdbx_seq_one_letter_code
_entity_poly.pdbx_strand_id
1 'polypeptide(L)'
;MKINKLIAVIMIGLVSFTSCETMELELVDNPNALSPSQADATFFLNSIQVNFAFWVNGIGSRSAALTRINYMSGRSYPNVYAPTSFNGNWSSAYQGMMEDMRLMTNLASEAGLNYHMGMADVMKAYILVTLVDQFGDIPYSEALLGADNLAPKADSGESVYAAALELLDSAVANFNAGGPKPSLDMYYGGNTARWIKAANSIKKKIHYTTGNTA
;
A
#
# COMPACT_ATOMS: atom_id res chain seq x y z
N MET A 1 -2.57 -71.97 20.78
CA MET A 1 -1.60 -70.95 21.26
C MET A 1 -0.96 -70.10 20.15
N LYS A 2 -0.96 -70.49 18.88
CA LYS A 2 -0.37 -69.71 17.75
C LYS A 2 -1.31 -68.63 17.19
N ILE A 3 -2.62 -68.88 17.14
CA ILE A 3 -3.64 -67.93 16.63
C ILE A 3 -3.74 -66.67 17.46
N ASN A 4 -3.72 -66.79 18.80
CA ASN A 4 -3.84 -65.63 19.69
C ASN A 4 -2.63 -64.69 19.61
N LYS A 5 -1.41 -65.20 19.25
CA LYS A 5 -0.24 -64.40 19.03
C LYS A 5 -0.31 -63.64 17.69
N LEU A 6 -0.90 -64.24 16.68
CA LEU A 6 -1.12 -63.60 15.38
C LEU A 6 -2.14 -62.47 15.48
N ILE A 7 -3.23 -62.67 16.19
CA ILE A 7 -4.25 -61.63 16.44
C ILE A 7 -3.67 -60.45 17.24
N ALA A 8 -2.83 -60.74 18.25
CA ALA A 8 -2.17 -59.67 19.02
C ALA A 8 -1.19 -58.83 18.15
N VAL A 9 -0.45 -59.43 17.23
CA VAL A 9 0.47 -58.72 16.32
C VAL A 9 -0.33 -57.87 15.32
N ILE A 10 -1.47 -58.38 14.81
CA ILE A 10 -2.35 -57.63 13.90
C ILE A 10 -2.99 -56.44 14.62
N MET A 11 -3.43 -56.61 15.87
CA MET A 11 -3.99 -55.49 16.65
C MET A 11 -2.96 -54.42 16.96
N ILE A 12 -1.73 -54.80 17.31
CA ILE A 12 -0.64 -53.83 17.53
C ILE A 12 -0.28 -53.08 16.22
N GLY A 13 -0.30 -53.76 15.09
CA GLY A 13 -0.09 -53.16 13.77
C GLY A 13 -1.18 -52.14 13.39
N LEU A 14 -2.45 -52.41 13.70
CA LEU A 14 -3.57 -51.50 13.42
C LEU A 14 -3.54 -50.22 14.28
N VAL A 15 -3.07 -50.29 15.52
CA VAL A 15 -2.95 -49.12 16.40
C VAL A 15 -1.80 -48.19 15.97
N SER A 16 -0.77 -48.73 15.30
CA SER A 16 0.35 -47.94 14.81
C SER A 16 0.02 -47.06 13.59
N PHE A 17 -1.10 -47.29 12.91
CA PHE A 17 -1.50 -46.50 11.74
C PHE A 17 -2.46 -45.36 12.06
N THR A 18 -2.92 -45.22 13.31
CA THR A 18 -3.80 -44.11 13.73
C THR A 18 -3.05 -42.92 14.30
N SER A 19 -1.69 -42.91 14.26
CA SER A 19 -0.84 -41.81 14.79
C SER A 19 -0.38 -40.83 13.70
N CYS A 20 -1.15 -40.65 12.64
CA CYS A 20 -1.08 -39.43 11.84
C CYS A 20 -2.28 -38.56 12.22
N GLU A 21 -2.30 -38.05 13.43
CA GLU A 21 -2.89 -36.74 13.62
C GLU A 21 -2.08 -35.78 12.78
N THR A 22 -2.67 -35.30 11.68
CA THR A 22 -2.26 -34.02 11.13
C THR A 22 -2.42 -33.05 12.27
N MET A 23 -1.33 -32.76 13.00
CA MET A 23 -1.27 -31.50 13.72
C MET A 23 -1.50 -30.45 12.63
N GLU A 24 -2.74 -29.98 12.52
CA GLU A 24 -2.91 -28.62 12.05
C GLU A 24 -2.03 -27.81 13.01
N LEU A 25 -0.87 -27.44 12.52
CA LEU A 25 -0.18 -26.27 13.03
C LEU A 25 -1.17 -25.12 12.71
N GLU A 26 -2.20 -24.98 13.57
CA GLU A 26 -2.73 -23.67 13.81
C GLU A 26 -1.50 -22.87 14.21
N LEU A 27 -0.96 -22.19 13.20
CA LEU A 27 0.09 -21.21 13.38
C LEU A 27 -0.39 -20.39 14.56
N VAL A 28 0.27 -20.56 15.69
CA VAL A 28 0.02 -19.81 16.92
C VAL A 28 -0.19 -18.39 16.47
N ASP A 29 -1.40 -17.87 16.63
CA ASP A 29 -1.73 -16.49 16.27
C ASP A 29 -0.58 -15.66 16.84
N ASN A 30 0.22 -15.08 15.94
CA ASN A 30 1.34 -14.28 16.36
C ASN A 30 0.77 -13.17 17.25
N PRO A 31 1.02 -13.16 18.58
CA PRO A 31 0.41 -12.16 19.46
C PRO A 31 0.82 -10.73 19.10
N ASN A 32 1.82 -10.58 18.22
CA ASN A 32 2.24 -9.30 17.65
C ASN A 32 1.67 -9.04 16.25
N ALA A 33 0.94 -9.99 15.65
CA ALA A 33 0.18 -9.74 14.44
C ALA A 33 -1.23 -9.28 14.84
N LEU A 34 -1.65 -8.11 14.35
CA LEU A 34 -3.02 -7.67 14.50
C LEU A 34 -3.94 -8.71 13.84
N SER A 35 -4.83 -9.33 14.65
CA SER A 35 -5.87 -10.17 14.07
C SER A 35 -6.81 -9.31 13.21
N PRO A 36 -7.46 -9.86 12.18
CA PRO A 36 -8.43 -9.11 11.39
C PRO A 36 -9.52 -8.43 12.24
N SER A 37 -9.86 -9.01 13.39
CA SER A 37 -10.83 -8.46 14.34
C SER A 37 -10.30 -7.27 15.17
N GLN A 38 -8.99 -7.03 15.16
CA GLN A 38 -8.32 -5.91 15.83
C GLN A 38 -7.85 -4.84 14.85
N ALA A 39 -8.12 -5.03 13.55
CA ALA A 39 -7.77 -4.08 12.52
C ALA A 39 -8.56 -2.78 12.71
N ASP A 40 -7.87 -1.67 12.90
CA ASP A 40 -8.40 -0.32 13.09
C ASP A 40 -7.88 0.58 11.97
N ALA A 41 -8.79 1.34 11.34
CA ALA A 41 -8.45 2.29 10.29
C ALA A 41 -7.38 3.30 10.74
N THR A 42 -7.35 3.67 12.02
CA THR A 42 -6.37 4.59 12.58
C THR A 42 -4.96 4.00 12.61
N PHE A 43 -4.81 2.71 12.92
CA PHE A 43 -3.51 2.05 12.90
C PHE A 43 -2.94 1.97 11.47
N PHE A 44 -3.78 1.60 10.51
CA PHE A 44 -3.40 1.65 9.09
C PHE A 44 -2.99 3.05 8.68
N LEU A 45 -3.77 4.07 9.02
CA LEU A 45 -3.47 5.46 8.67
C LEU A 45 -2.14 5.91 9.26
N ASN A 46 -1.82 5.54 10.50
CA ASN A 46 -0.54 5.88 11.13
C ASN A 46 0.63 5.22 10.38
N SER A 47 0.51 3.93 10.02
CA SER A 47 1.50 3.22 9.19
C SER A 47 1.70 3.89 7.84
N ILE A 48 0.59 4.19 7.15
CA ILE A 48 0.59 4.86 5.85
C ILE A 48 1.32 6.20 5.91
N GLN A 49 1.02 7.04 6.90
CA GLN A 49 1.64 8.36 7.05
C GLN A 49 3.17 8.27 7.22
N VAL A 50 3.63 7.37 8.08
CA VAL A 50 5.08 7.16 8.32
C VAL A 50 5.76 6.65 7.05
N ASN A 51 5.20 5.60 6.43
CA ASN A 51 5.76 5.00 5.23
C ASN A 51 5.78 5.99 4.05
N PHE A 52 4.74 6.82 3.93
CA PHE A 52 4.68 7.85 2.90
C PHE A 52 5.80 8.89 3.04
N ALA A 53 6.10 9.35 4.25
CA ALA A 53 7.22 10.27 4.47
C ALA A 53 8.57 9.66 4.07
N PHE A 54 8.84 8.42 4.46
CA PHE A 54 10.06 7.71 4.08
C PHE A 54 10.14 7.46 2.57
N TRP A 55 9.03 7.09 1.95
CA TRP A 55 8.97 6.84 0.52
C TRP A 55 9.22 8.11 -0.30
N VAL A 56 8.57 9.23 0.06
CA VAL A 56 8.78 10.53 -0.59
C VAL A 56 10.23 10.98 -0.45
N ASN A 57 10.83 10.83 0.74
CA ASN A 57 12.23 11.14 0.95
C ASN A 57 13.15 10.26 0.10
N GLY A 58 12.88 8.97 0.01
CA GLY A 58 13.70 8.02 -0.76
C GLY A 58 13.67 8.29 -2.26
N ILE A 59 12.47 8.50 -2.84
CA ILE A 59 12.33 8.78 -4.27
C ILE A 59 12.83 10.19 -4.61
N GLY A 60 12.54 11.16 -3.75
CA GLY A 60 12.99 12.55 -3.91
C GLY A 60 14.50 12.70 -3.86
N SER A 61 15.18 11.99 -2.97
CA SER A 61 16.65 12.02 -2.87
C SER A 61 17.32 11.48 -4.13
N ARG A 62 16.78 10.40 -4.72
CA ARG A 62 17.29 9.86 -5.99
C ARG A 62 17.05 10.84 -7.15
N SER A 63 15.85 11.40 -7.22
CA SER A 63 15.51 12.39 -8.25
C SER A 63 16.37 13.64 -8.14
N ALA A 64 16.60 14.15 -6.94
CA ALA A 64 17.47 15.30 -6.69
C ALA A 64 18.93 15.03 -7.11
N ALA A 65 19.42 13.81 -6.91
CA ALA A 65 20.75 13.42 -7.37
C ALA A 65 20.82 13.35 -8.90
N LEU A 66 19.82 12.75 -9.57
CA LEU A 66 19.78 12.65 -11.04
C LEU A 66 19.63 14.00 -11.73
N THR A 67 18.85 14.92 -11.17
CA THR A 67 18.65 16.28 -11.68
C THR A 67 19.76 17.26 -11.27
N ARG A 68 20.79 16.78 -10.57
CA ARG A 68 21.94 17.58 -10.08
C ARG A 68 21.57 18.70 -9.10
N ILE A 69 20.43 18.60 -8.44
CA ILE A 69 20.10 19.45 -7.29
C ILE A 69 21.06 19.15 -6.15
N ASN A 70 21.39 17.86 -5.95
CA ASN A 70 22.40 17.40 -5.02
C ASN A 70 23.65 16.90 -5.76
N TYR A 71 24.84 17.19 -5.20
CA TYR A 71 26.08 16.65 -5.73
C TYR A 71 26.21 15.15 -5.43
N MET A 72 26.52 14.38 -6.44
CA MET A 72 26.71 12.93 -6.36
C MET A 72 28.20 12.61 -6.35
N SER A 73 28.80 12.49 -5.14
CA SER A 73 30.22 12.15 -5.00
C SER A 73 30.48 10.67 -5.36
N GLY A 74 31.55 10.45 -6.13
CA GLY A 74 32.06 9.10 -6.39
C GLY A 74 31.28 8.23 -7.35
N ARG A 75 30.27 8.76 -8.07
CA ARG A 75 29.46 8.05 -9.07
C ARG A 75 29.34 8.85 -10.36
N SER A 76 29.22 8.13 -11.48
CA SER A 76 28.90 8.76 -12.77
C SER A 76 27.39 8.72 -13.01
N TYR A 77 26.82 9.81 -13.50
CA TYR A 77 25.38 9.92 -13.74
C TYR A 77 24.81 8.81 -14.64
N PRO A 78 25.48 8.35 -15.72
CA PRO A 78 24.94 7.31 -16.58
C PRO A 78 24.70 5.95 -15.91
N ASN A 79 25.44 5.63 -14.84
CA ASN A 79 25.48 4.30 -14.24
C ASN A 79 25.11 4.30 -12.74
N VAL A 80 24.52 5.38 -12.25
CA VAL A 80 24.30 5.55 -10.83
C VAL A 80 23.18 4.66 -10.29
N TYR A 81 22.13 4.46 -11.06
CA TYR A 81 20.98 3.65 -10.71
C TYR A 81 20.66 2.63 -11.80
N ALA A 82 20.71 1.34 -11.42
CA ALA A 82 20.15 0.27 -12.23
C ALA A 82 18.62 0.24 -12.04
N PRO A 83 17.84 -0.38 -12.95
CA PRO A 83 16.40 -0.57 -12.77
C PRO A 83 16.03 -1.19 -11.42
N THR A 84 16.82 -2.16 -10.94
CA THR A 84 16.64 -2.83 -9.64
C THR A 84 16.82 -1.90 -8.44
N SER A 85 17.45 -0.72 -8.61
CA SER A 85 17.62 0.27 -7.54
C SER A 85 16.28 0.86 -7.06
N PHE A 86 15.22 0.70 -7.84
CA PHE A 86 13.88 1.19 -7.53
C PHE A 86 12.94 0.12 -6.98
N ASN A 87 13.35 -1.15 -6.88
CA ASN A 87 12.51 -2.24 -6.39
C ASN A 87 11.89 -1.92 -5.01
N GLY A 88 12.67 -1.35 -4.08
CA GLY A 88 12.18 -0.92 -2.78
C GLY A 88 11.10 0.16 -2.85
N ASN A 89 11.20 1.08 -3.83
CA ASN A 89 10.17 2.11 -4.03
C ASN A 89 8.86 1.49 -4.53
N TRP A 90 8.93 0.50 -5.44
CA TRP A 90 7.78 -0.25 -5.93
C TRP A 90 7.12 -1.06 -4.81
N SER A 91 7.88 -1.87 -4.08
CA SER A 91 7.36 -2.65 -2.96
C SER A 91 6.70 -1.77 -1.91
N SER A 92 7.34 -0.68 -1.51
CA SER A 92 6.77 0.23 -0.51
C SER A 92 5.50 0.92 -1.02
N ALA A 93 5.43 1.29 -2.31
CA ALA A 93 4.24 1.92 -2.88
C ALA A 93 3.05 0.95 -2.92
N TYR A 94 3.24 -0.25 -3.52
CA TYR A 94 2.15 -1.19 -3.74
C TYR A 94 1.82 -2.02 -2.50
N GLN A 95 2.82 -2.73 -1.94
CA GLN A 95 2.60 -3.67 -0.84
C GLN A 95 2.49 -2.97 0.52
N GLY A 96 3.28 -1.91 0.73
CA GLY A 96 3.34 -1.25 2.03
C GLY A 96 2.33 -0.13 2.22
N MET A 97 1.95 0.61 1.17
CA MET A 97 1.06 1.76 1.33
C MET A 97 -0.27 1.60 0.63
N MET A 98 -0.29 1.29 -0.69
CA MET A 98 -1.57 1.24 -1.41
C MET A 98 -2.43 0.05 -0.97
N GLU A 99 -1.82 -1.07 -0.56
CA GLU A 99 -2.57 -2.19 0.04
C GLU A 99 -3.12 -1.81 1.42
N ASP A 100 -2.31 -1.18 2.28
CA ASP A 100 -2.79 -0.67 3.58
C ASP A 100 -3.92 0.36 3.39
N MET A 101 -3.81 1.25 2.38
CA MET A 101 -4.87 2.20 2.04
C MET A 101 -6.15 1.50 1.59
N ARG A 102 -6.04 0.42 0.81
CA ARG A 102 -7.20 -0.37 0.37
C ARG A 102 -7.93 -1.00 1.55
N LEU A 103 -7.19 -1.64 2.46
CA LEU A 103 -7.74 -2.24 3.67
C LEU A 103 -8.33 -1.19 4.61
N MET A 104 -7.62 -0.10 4.82
CA MET A 104 -8.08 1.02 5.65
C MET A 104 -9.37 1.64 5.10
N THR A 105 -9.46 1.85 3.78
CA THR A 105 -10.64 2.47 3.15
C THR A 105 -11.89 1.64 3.36
N ASN A 106 -11.79 0.30 3.31
CA ASN A 106 -12.94 -0.56 3.60
C ASN A 106 -13.44 -0.35 5.04
N LEU A 107 -12.54 -0.41 6.03
CA LEU A 107 -12.87 -0.18 7.44
C LEU A 107 -13.38 1.24 7.70
N ALA A 108 -12.77 2.23 7.08
CA ALA A 108 -13.14 3.63 7.24
C ALA A 108 -14.51 3.95 6.61
N SER A 109 -14.83 3.33 5.49
CA SER A 109 -16.13 3.47 4.82
C SER A 109 -17.26 2.94 5.68
N GLU A 110 -17.10 1.75 6.25
CA GLU A 110 -18.09 1.14 7.15
C GLU A 110 -18.31 1.97 8.42
N ALA A 111 -17.26 2.62 8.92
CA ALA A 111 -17.28 3.44 10.12
C ALA A 111 -17.58 4.93 9.87
N GLY A 112 -17.81 5.37 8.63
CA GLY A 112 -18.06 6.78 8.28
C GLY A 112 -16.87 7.72 8.55
N LEU A 113 -15.63 7.20 8.45
CA LEU A 113 -14.41 7.94 8.75
C LEU A 113 -13.90 8.71 7.50
N ASN A 114 -14.70 9.67 7.03
CA ASN A 114 -14.42 10.42 5.81
C ASN A 114 -13.05 11.10 5.81
N TYR A 115 -12.59 11.59 6.98
CA TYR A 115 -11.30 12.25 7.08
C TYR A 115 -10.13 11.29 6.77
N HIS A 116 -10.20 10.04 7.26
CA HIS A 116 -9.21 9.01 7.00
C HIS A 116 -9.17 8.68 5.50
N MET A 117 -10.33 8.51 4.87
CA MET A 117 -10.44 8.26 3.43
C MET A 117 -9.84 9.41 2.62
N GLY A 118 -10.20 10.66 2.96
CA GLY A 118 -9.66 11.84 2.27
C GLY A 118 -8.14 11.93 2.36
N MET A 119 -7.54 11.63 3.52
CA MET A 119 -6.08 11.60 3.68
C MET A 119 -5.44 10.51 2.80
N ALA A 120 -6.01 9.31 2.79
CA ALA A 120 -5.51 8.20 1.97
C ALA A 120 -5.59 8.52 0.47
N ASP A 121 -6.70 9.09 0.02
CA ASP A 121 -6.90 9.47 -1.38
C ASP A 121 -5.85 10.49 -1.85
N VAL A 122 -5.54 11.51 -1.02
CA VAL A 122 -4.49 12.50 -1.35
C VAL A 122 -3.12 11.83 -1.44
N MET A 123 -2.77 10.99 -0.47
CA MET A 123 -1.47 10.31 -0.48
C MET A 123 -1.36 9.30 -1.63
N LYS A 124 -2.44 8.55 -1.91
CA LYS A 124 -2.49 7.60 -3.03
C LYS A 124 -2.34 8.32 -4.37
N ALA A 125 -3.06 9.42 -4.57
CA ALA A 125 -2.92 10.22 -5.78
C ALA A 125 -1.48 10.74 -5.96
N TYR A 126 -0.84 11.20 -4.89
CA TYR A 126 0.56 11.64 -4.95
C TYR A 126 1.51 10.49 -5.34
N ILE A 127 1.30 9.29 -4.79
CA ILE A 127 2.09 8.10 -5.12
C ILE A 127 1.93 7.79 -6.61
N LEU A 128 0.69 7.69 -7.10
CA LEU A 128 0.40 7.38 -8.49
C LEU A 128 1.03 8.39 -9.46
N VAL A 129 0.83 9.68 -9.20
CA VAL A 129 1.42 10.76 -10.01
C VAL A 129 2.95 10.65 -10.03
N THR A 130 3.57 10.40 -8.88
CA THR A 130 5.02 10.28 -8.79
C THR A 130 5.55 9.05 -9.52
N LEU A 131 4.83 7.93 -9.45
CA LEU A 131 5.21 6.71 -10.18
C LEU A 131 5.10 6.92 -11.70
N VAL A 132 4.03 7.55 -12.18
CA VAL A 132 3.88 7.89 -13.60
C VAL A 132 4.96 8.86 -14.07
N ASP A 133 5.24 9.92 -13.30
CA ASP A 133 6.30 10.88 -13.61
C ASP A 133 7.67 10.21 -13.80
N GLN A 134 7.95 9.12 -13.09
CA GLN A 134 9.25 8.47 -13.07
C GLN A 134 9.35 7.26 -13.99
N PHE A 135 8.26 6.53 -14.17
CA PHE A 135 8.29 5.23 -14.83
C PHE A 135 7.37 5.15 -16.06
N GLY A 136 6.51 6.15 -16.29
CA GLY A 136 5.54 6.13 -17.37
C GLY A 136 4.32 5.26 -17.03
N ASP A 137 4.06 4.23 -17.84
CA ASP A 137 2.94 3.32 -17.61
C ASP A 137 3.18 2.44 -16.38
N ILE A 138 2.15 2.32 -15.52
CA ILE A 138 2.24 1.59 -14.25
C ILE A 138 0.99 0.74 -14.00
N PRO A 139 1.07 -0.38 -13.27
CA PRO A 139 -0.11 -1.14 -12.87
C PRO A 139 -0.98 -0.32 -11.91
N TYR A 140 -2.28 -0.18 -12.22
CA TYR A 140 -3.24 0.48 -11.35
C TYR A 140 -4.60 -0.23 -11.33
N SER A 141 -5.28 -0.36 -12.48
CA SER A 141 -6.64 -0.92 -12.54
C SER A 141 -6.72 -2.40 -12.16
N GLU A 142 -5.67 -3.15 -12.49
CA GLU A 142 -5.55 -4.56 -12.18
C GLU A 142 -4.62 -4.83 -10.98
N ALA A 143 -4.14 -3.79 -10.30
CA ALA A 143 -3.24 -3.93 -9.16
C ALA A 143 -3.99 -4.29 -7.88
N LEU A 144 -3.28 -4.91 -6.92
CA LEU A 144 -3.79 -5.22 -5.57
C LEU A 144 -4.99 -6.19 -5.53
N LEU A 145 -5.11 -7.05 -6.53
CA LEU A 145 -6.13 -8.10 -6.58
C LEU A 145 -5.68 -9.41 -5.90
N GLY A 146 -4.50 -9.42 -5.29
CA GLY A 146 -3.97 -10.59 -4.59
C GLY A 146 -3.85 -11.81 -5.50
N ALA A 147 -4.38 -12.96 -5.06
CA ALA A 147 -4.32 -14.20 -5.81
C ALA A 147 -5.14 -14.20 -7.10
N ASP A 148 -6.09 -13.28 -7.25
CA ASP A 148 -6.97 -13.20 -8.41
C ASP A 148 -6.24 -12.64 -9.64
N ASN A 149 -5.18 -11.86 -9.45
CA ASN A 149 -4.31 -11.38 -10.52
C ASN A 149 -2.86 -11.19 -10.07
N LEU A 150 -2.01 -12.17 -10.36
CA LEU A 150 -0.58 -12.14 -10.02
C LEU A 150 0.29 -11.42 -11.07
N ALA A 151 -0.28 -11.04 -12.21
CA ALA A 151 0.43 -10.40 -13.31
C ALA A 151 -0.38 -9.21 -13.87
N PRO A 152 -0.58 -8.15 -13.08
CA PRO A 152 -1.35 -6.99 -13.50
C PRO A 152 -0.67 -6.31 -14.69
N LYS A 153 -1.47 -5.86 -15.67
CA LYS A 153 -0.99 -5.05 -16.79
C LYS A 153 -0.68 -3.64 -16.33
N ALA A 154 0.23 -2.99 -17.05
CA ALA A 154 0.45 -1.57 -16.90
C ALA A 154 -0.69 -0.79 -17.58
N ASP A 155 -1.25 0.16 -16.86
CA ASP A 155 -2.17 1.17 -17.41
C ASP A 155 -1.36 2.33 -17.99
N SER A 156 -1.91 3.01 -18.98
CA SER A 156 -1.25 4.19 -19.55
C SER A 156 -1.10 5.31 -18.50
N GLY A 157 0.01 6.02 -18.53
CA GLY A 157 0.23 7.15 -17.61
C GLY A 157 -0.90 8.18 -17.66
N GLU A 158 -1.52 8.39 -18.85
CA GLU A 158 -2.68 9.26 -19.01
C GLU A 158 -3.87 8.76 -18.18
N SER A 159 -4.22 7.47 -18.26
CA SER A 159 -5.34 6.90 -17.50
C SER A 159 -5.08 6.93 -16.00
N VAL A 160 -3.83 6.74 -15.58
CA VAL A 160 -3.46 6.83 -14.16
C VAL A 160 -3.52 8.27 -13.65
N TYR A 161 -3.15 9.27 -14.44
CA TYR A 161 -3.35 10.67 -14.08
C TYR A 161 -4.84 11.02 -13.95
N ALA A 162 -5.70 10.51 -14.86
CA ALA A 162 -7.15 10.70 -14.74
C ALA A 162 -7.67 10.08 -13.43
N ALA A 163 -7.28 8.86 -13.12
CA ALA A 163 -7.66 8.22 -11.86
C ALA A 163 -7.13 8.98 -10.62
N ALA A 164 -5.94 9.55 -10.70
CA ALA A 164 -5.42 10.39 -9.61
C ALA A 164 -6.24 11.68 -9.43
N LEU A 165 -6.74 12.29 -10.50
CA LEU A 165 -7.65 13.43 -10.41
C LEU A 165 -8.98 13.04 -9.72
N GLU A 166 -9.56 11.89 -10.06
CA GLU A 166 -10.77 11.36 -9.42
C GLU A 166 -10.55 11.11 -7.93
N LEU A 167 -9.40 10.53 -7.53
CA LEU A 167 -9.04 10.37 -6.12
C LEU A 167 -8.95 11.71 -5.39
N LEU A 168 -8.40 12.75 -6.02
CA LEU A 168 -8.29 14.08 -5.43
C LEU A 168 -9.65 14.78 -5.33
N ASP A 169 -10.58 14.52 -6.24
CA ASP A 169 -11.96 14.98 -6.14
C ASP A 169 -12.70 14.27 -5.00
N SER A 170 -12.53 12.96 -4.89
CA SER A 170 -13.02 12.14 -3.78
C SER A 170 -12.49 12.65 -2.43
N ALA A 171 -11.19 12.91 -2.35
CA ALA A 171 -10.58 13.45 -1.13
C ALA A 171 -11.22 14.77 -0.68
N VAL A 172 -11.43 15.70 -1.62
CA VAL A 172 -12.08 16.99 -1.31
C VAL A 172 -13.53 16.78 -0.86
N ALA A 173 -14.27 15.88 -1.50
CA ALA A 173 -15.63 15.53 -1.10
C ALA A 173 -15.66 14.93 0.32
N ASN A 174 -14.76 13.99 0.62
CA ASN A 174 -14.62 13.37 1.93
C ASN A 174 -14.29 14.40 3.03
N PHE A 175 -13.38 15.34 2.78
CA PHE A 175 -13.07 16.40 3.72
C PHE A 175 -14.24 17.36 3.96
N ASN A 176 -15.03 17.64 2.92
CA ASN A 176 -16.22 18.51 3.01
C ASN A 176 -17.40 17.80 3.71
N ALA A 177 -17.52 16.49 3.56
CA ALA A 177 -18.51 15.70 4.29
C ALA A 177 -18.26 15.71 5.81
N GLY A 178 -17.01 15.96 6.23
CA GLY A 178 -16.66 16.04 7.64
C GLY A 178 -16.63 14.67 8.33
N GLY A 179 -16.80 14.66 9.64
CA GLY A 179 -16.78 13.43 10.44
C GLY A 179 -15.60 13.38 11.41
N PRO A 180 -15.41 12.22 12.09
CA PRO A 180 -14.33 12.04 13.05
C PRO A 180 -12.96 12.21 12.39
N LYS A 181 -12.10 12.97 13.05
CA LYS A 181 -10.70 13.13 12.64
C LYS A 181 -9.84 12.07 13.30
N PRO A 182 -8.76 11.62 12.64
CA PRO A 182 -7.80 10.73 13.29
C PRO A 182 -7.17 11.42 14.50
N SER A 183 -6.82 10.65 15.51
CA SER A 183 -6.13 11.16 16.70
C SER A 183 -4.75 11.75 16.37
N LEU A 184 -4.15 11.29 15.27
CA LEU A 184 -2.85 11.75 14.79
C LEU A 184 -2.89 12.02 13.28
N ASP A 185 -2.69 13.29 12.91
CA ASP A 185 -2.41 13.74 11.55
C ASP A 185 -1.02 14.39 11.57
N MET A 186 -0.01 13.65 11.06
CA MET A 186 1.40 14.02 11.11
C MET A 186 1.75 15.17 10.15
N TYR A 187 0.87 15.47 9.17
CA TYR A 187 1.16 16.45 8.13
C TYR A 187 0.56 17.81 8.41
N TYR A 188 -0.72 17.85 8.78
CA TYR A 188 -1.46 19.12 8.93
C TYR A 188 -2.23 19.24 10.24
N GLY A 189 -2.05 18.32 11.20
CA GLY A 189 -2.63 18.41 12.54
C GLY A 189 -4.15 18.50 12.54
N GLY A 190 -4.82 17.78 11.66
CA GLY A 190 -6.28 17.80 11.53
C GLY A 190 -6.82 19.02 10.79
N ASN A 191 -5.98 19.78 10.08
CA ASN A 191 -6.42 20.96 9.35
C ASN A 191 -6.94 20.60 7.94
N THR A 192 -8.25 20.50 7.82
CA THR A 192 -8.96 20.16 6.57
C THR A 192 -8.60 21.08 5.40
N ALA A 193 -8.50 22.39 5.65
CA ALA A 193 -8.21 23.35 4.58
C ALA A 193 -6.79 23.16 4.00
N ARG A 194 -5.83 22.72 4.81
CA ARG A 194 -4.49 22.41 4.33
C ARG A 194 -4.48 21.13 3.47
N TRP A 195 -5.24 20.12 3.85
CA TRP A 195 -5.41 18.92 3.03
C TRP A 195 -6.06 19.20 1.67
N ILE A 196 -7.12 20.03 1.65
CA ILE A 196 -7.76 20.48 0.40
C ILE A 196 -6.77 21.27 -0.47
N LYS A 197 -5.93 22.13 0.13
CA LYS A 197 -4.88 22.82 -0.62
C LYS A 197 -3.84 21.87 -1.18
N ALA A 198 -3.46 20.83 -0.44
CA ALA A 198 -2.55 19.78 -0.92
C ALA A 198 -3.16 19.05 -2.12
N ALA A 199 -4.42 18.62 -2.03
CA ALA A 199 -5.14 18.00 -3.14
C ALA A 199 -5.15 18.89 -4.39
N ASN A 200 -5.50 20.15 -4.24
CA ASN A 200 -5.52 21.11 -5.35
C ASN A 200 -4.13 21.41 -5.92
N SER A 201 -3.07 21.34 -5.11
CA SER A 201 -1.70 21.49 -5.58
C SER A 201 -1.27 20.32 -6.45
N ILE A 202 -1.68 19.09 -6.09
CA ILE A 202 -1.42 17.90 -6.90
C ILE A 202 -2.21 17.97 -8.22
N LYS A 203 -3.50 18.35 -8.18
CA LYS A 203 -4.29 18.56 -9.40
C LYS A 203 -3.63 19.55 -10.34
N LYS A 204 -3.18 20.70 -9.80
CA LYS A 204 -2.47 21.70 -10.59
C LYS A 204 -1.21 21.12 -11.23
N LYS A 205 -0.44 20.30 -10.50
CA LYS A 205 0.74 19.62 -11.04
C LYS A 205 0.37 18.72 -12.21
N ILE A 206 -0.68 17.89 -12.08
CA ILE A 206 -1.15 17.01 -13.16
C ILE A 206 -1.51 17.82 -14.40
N HIS A 207 -2.36 18.85 -14.25
CA HIS A 207 -2.75 19.71 -15.38
C HIS A 207 -1.57 20.39 -16.05
N TYR A 208 -0.60 20.86 -15.28
CA TYR A 208 0.61 21.46 -15.83
C TYR A 208 1.45 20.44 -16.60
N THR A 209 1.61 19.23 -16.05
CA THR A 209 2.40 18.16 -16.69
C THR A 209 1.75 17.66 -17.97
N THR A 210 0.41 17.58 -18.02
CA THR A 210 -0.35 17.11 -19.19
C THR A 210 -0.64 18.20 -20.23
N GLY A 211 -0.22 19.45 -19.99
CA GLY A 211 -0.49 20.59 -20.88
C GLY A 211 -1.89 21.15 -20.81
N ASN A 212 -2.74 20.64 -19.91
CA ASN A 212 -4.11 21.14 -19.69
C ASN A 212 -4.08 22.37 -18.74
N THR A 213 -3.57 23.48 -19.21
CA THR A 213 -3.39 24.72 -18.42
C THR A 213 -4.54 25.72 -18.62
N ALA A 214 -5.66 25.30 -19.16
CA ALA A 214 -6.83 26.16 -19.37
C ALA A 214 -7.62 26.39 -18.07
#